data_216a94a7e99b3679966f2b0f97f7b2b6
#
_entry.id   216a94a7e99b3679966f2b0f97f7b2b6
#
_cell.length_a   1.000
_cell.length_b   1.000
_cell.length_c   1.000
_cell.angle_alpha   90.00
_cell.angle_beta   90.00
_cell.angle_gamma   90.00
#
_symmetry.space_group_name_H-M   'P 1'
#
loop_
_entity.id
_entity.type
_entity.pdbx_description
1 polymer ?
#
loop_
_entity_poly.entity_id
_entity_poly.type
_entity_poly.pdbx_seq_one_letter_code
_entity_poly.pdbx_strand_id
1 'polypeptide(L)'
;MLQTLALIQRRADDPAKVIQLARQQERELRSWLFEGRSPDGTDAVTTFAAGVRQIQQDVEARYEIPVEAVTVGDGELDDDLNALLAAAREATVNAAKWSGADVISLFAEVEPAEVSLVVRDRGRGFDPQAVPADRQGLAESIHGRMTRRGGTVTVSTAPGEGTKVTLSMPVTAKPVLAARDTT
;
A
#
# COMPACT_ATOMS: atom_id res chain seq x y z
N MET A 1 19.52 13.32 3.26
CA MET A 1 19.17 14.75 2.96
C MET A 1 20.24 15.52 2.19
N LEU A 2 21.52 15.52 2.57
CA LEU A 2 22.54 16.31 1.88
C LEU A 2 22.86 15.86 0.43
N GLN A 3 22.73 14.59 0.10
CA GLN A 3 22.99 14.07 -1.25
C GLN A 3 21.94 14.49 -2.29
N THR A 4 20.69 14.68 -1.89
CA THR A 4 19.59 15.07 -2.80
C THR A 4 19.66 16.53 -3.17
N LEU A 5 20.04 17.41 -2.24
CA LEU A 5 20.30 18.83 -2.51
C LEU A 5 21.45 19.03 -3.51
N ALA A 6 22.50 18.21 -3.41
CA ALA A 6 23.63 18.24 -4.34
C ALA A 6 23.25 17.76 -5.76
N LEU A 7 22.31 16.83 -5.87
CA LEU A 7 21.77 16.36 -7.18
C LEU A 7 20.87 17.41 -7.84
N ILE A 8 20.07 18.13 -7.07
CA ILE A 8 19.24 19.24 -7.56
C ILE A 8 20.14 20.38 -8.08
N GLN A 9 21.18 20.73 -7.34
CA GLN A 9 22.13 21.78 -7.78
C GLN A 9 22.92 21.38 -9.04
N ARG A 10 23.21 20.10 -9.24
CA ARG A 10 23.96 19.60 -10.41
C ARG A 10 23.11 19.45 -11.69
N ARG A 11 21.77 19.49 -11.58
CA ARG A 11 20.83 19.31 -12.69
C ARG A 11 19.87 20.49 -12.86
N ALA A 12 20.28 21.69 -12.44
CA ALA A 12 19.53 22.94 -12.62
C ALA A 12 19.16 23.25 -14.08
N ASP A 13 19.81 22.58 -15.04
CA ASP A 13 19.60 22.80 -16.47
C ASP A 13 18.40 22.02 -17.07
N ASP A 14 17.73 21.17 -16.28
CA ASP A 14 16.52 20.44 -16.71
C ASP A 14 15.36 20.67 -15.72
N PRO A 15 14.55 21.71 -15.91
CA PRO A 15 13.46 22.06 -15.00
C PRO A 15 12.43 20.93 -14.80
N ALA A 16 12.20 20.10 -15.83
CA ALA A 16 11.25 18.98 -15.73
C ALA A 16 11.73 17.89 -14.76
N LYS A 17 13.04 17.60 -14.79
CA LYS A 17 13.64 16.63 -13.84
C LYS A 17 13.74 17.18 -12.43
N VAL A 18 14.01 18.47 -12.28
CA VAL A 18 14.01 19.14 -10.96
C VAL A 18 12.61 19.07 -10.32
N ILE A 19 11.56 19.35 -11.09
CA ILE A 19 10.17 19.26 -10.62
C ILE A 19 9.81 17.80 -10.26
N GLN A 20 10.25 16.83 -11.05
CA GLN A 20 10.01 15.42 -10.78
C GLN A 20 10.72 14.95 -9.49
N LEU A 21 11.99 15.35 -9.30
CA LEU A 21 12.75 15.07 -8.06
C LEU A 21 12.12 15.77 -6.84
N ALA A 22 11.72 17.02 -6.99
CA ALA A 22 11.07 17.78 -5.91
C ALA A 22 9.75 17.14 -5.49
N ARG A 23 8.92 16.70 -6.45
CA ARG A 23 7.66 15.97 -6.17
C ARG A 23 7.91 14.60 -5.56
N GLN A 24 9.00 13.93 -5.91
CA GLN A 24 9.38 12.65 -5.28
C GLN A 24 9.82 12.88 -3.83
N GLN A 25 10.64 13.88 -3.55
CA GLN A 25 11.07 14.23 -2.19
C GLN A 25 9.91 14.73 -1.33
N GLU A 26 8.99 15.52 -1.91
CA GLU A 26 7.78 15.94 -1.21
C GLU A 26 6.92 14.70 -0.80
N ARG A 27 6.79 13.72 -1.69
CA ARG A 27 6.07 12.47 -1.37
C ARG A 27 6.78 11.64 -0.29
N GLU A 28 8.11 11.52 -0.36
CA GLU A 28 8.90 10.81 0.65
C GLU A 28 8.87 11.52 2.01
N LEU A 29 8.98 12.86 2.03
CA LEU A 29 8.83 13.67 3.23
C LEU A 29 7.42 13.61 3.80
N ARG A 30 6.40 13.63 2.94
CA ARG A 30 5.02 13.50 3.36
C ARG A 30 4.75 12.10 3.91
N SER A 31 5.24 11.03 3.29
CA SER A 31 5.21 9.67 3.82
C SER A 31 5.89 9.59 5.19
N TRP A 32 7.08 10.15 5.34
CA TRP A 32 7.82 10.13 6.61
C TRP A 32 7.18 10.98 7.72
N LEU A 33 6.59 12.12 7.37
CA LEU A 33 5.86 12.98 8.33
C LEU A 33 4.50 12.40 8.72
N PHE A 34 3.87 11.60 7.85
CA PHE A 34 2.53 11.04 8.04
C PHE A 34 2.51 9.55 8.40
N GLU A 35 3.65 8.91 8.57
CA GLU A 35 3.75 7.56 9.17
C GLU A 35 3.31 7.53 10.65
N GLY A 36 2.58 8.53 11.13
CA GLY A 36 2.08 8.56 12.49
C GLY A 36 1.18 9.73 12.89
N ARG A 37 0.75 10.62 11.97
CA ARG A 37 -0.14 11.71 12.36
C ARG A 37 -1.03 12.17 11.23
N SER A 38 -2.33 12.01 11.38
CA SER A 38 -3.33 12.78 10.62
C SER A 38 -3.27 14.26 11.05
N PRO A 39 -3.23 15.23 10.09
CA PRO A 39 -3.16 16.67 10.43
C PRO A 39 -4.48 17.25 10.97
N ASP A 40 -5.59 16.56 10.80
CA ASP A 40 -6.89 16.97 11.29
C ASP A 40 -7.40 15.94 12.29
N GLY A 41 -7.75 16.35 13.49
CA GLY A 41 -8.19 15.60 14.66
C GLY A 41 -9.36 14.62 14.45
N THR A 42 -9.32 13.83 13.41
CA THR A 42 -10.18 12.71 13.12
C THR A 42 -9.42 11.42 13.45
N ASP A 43 -9.93 10.71 14.43
CA ASP A 43 -9.60 9.41 14.96
C ASP A 43 -8.39 8.74 14.32
N ALA A 44 -7.29 8.66 15.06
CA ALA A 44 -6.12 7.87 14.66
C ALA A 44 -6.61 6.50 14.16
N VAL A 45 -6.19 6.11 12.95
CA VAL A 45 -6.50 4.79 12.42
C VAL A 45 -5.85 3.76 13.33
N THR A 46 -6.63 3.19 14.23
CA THR A 46 -6.17 2.28 15.28
C THR A 46 -6.47 0.83 14.96
N THR A 47 -7.34 0.59 13.97
CA THR A 47 -7.73 -0.76 13.58
C THR A 47 -7.52 -1.02 12.08
N PHE A 48 -7.37 -2.29 11.74
CA PHE A 48 -7.17 -2.71 10.35
C PHE A 48 -8.35 -2.34 9.45
N ALA A 49 -9.60 -2.55 9.92
CA ALA A 49 -10.79 -2.17 9.17
C ALA A 49 -10.89 -0.65 8.94
N ALA A 50 -10.45 0.16 9.92
CA ALA A 50 -10.37 1.61 9.75
C ALA A 50 -9.32 1.98 8.68
N GLY A 51 -8.18 1.28 8.64
CA GLY A 51 -7.15 1.45 7.63
C GLY A 51 -7.64 1.13 6.21
N VAL A 52 -8.41 0.06 6.05
CA VAL A 52 -9.03 -0.31 4.76
C VAL A 52 -10.02 0.77 4.29
N ARG A 53 -10.87 1.27 5.19
CA ARG A 53 -11.80 2.39 4.87
C ARG A 53 -11.05 3.66 4.49
N GLN A 54 -9.95 3.96 5.15
CA GLN A 54 -9.12 5.11 4.80
C GLN A 54 -8.52 4.99 3.39
N ILE A 55 -8.07 3.79 2.99
CA ILE A 55 -7.59 3.54 1.62
C ILE A 55 -8.71 3.80 0.61
N GLN A 56 -9.92 3.29 0.86
CA GLN A 56 -11.09 3.53 0.02
C GLN A 56 -11.34 5.03 -0.18
N GLN A 57 -11.51 5.77 0.92
CA GLN A 57 -11.81 7.21 0.89
C GLN A 57 -10.74 8.04 0.17
N ASP A 58 -9.47 7.75 0.45
CA ASP A 58 -8.36 8.49 -0.15
C ASP A 58 -8.26 8.25 -1.67
N VAL A 59 -8.52 7.01 -2.12
CA VAL A 59 -8.46 6.67 -3.54
C VAL A 59 -9.67 7.24 -4.28
N GLU A 60 -10.87 7.11 -3.74
CA GLU A 60 -12.10 7.70 -4.30
C GLU A 60 -11.98 9.22 -4.43
N ALA A 61 -11.54 9.90 -3.37
CA ALA A 61 -11.38 11.37 -3.36
C ALA A 61 -10.33 11.87 -4.36
N ARG A 62 -9.28 11.07 -4.61
CA ARG A 62 -8.16 11.51 -5.44
C ARG A 62 -8.29 11.15 -6.91
N TYR A 63 -8.90 10.02 -7.21
CA TYR A 63 -8.95 9.45 -8.57
C TYR A 63 -10.35 9.41 -9.16
N GLU A 64 -11.37 9.80 -8.37
CA GLU A 64 -12.78 9.84 -8.80
C GLU A 64 -13.28 8.48 -9.35
N ILE A 65 -12.72 7.37 -8.83
CA ILE A 65 -13.10 6.00 -9.16
C ILE A 65 -13.71 5.33 -7.93
N PRO A 66 -14.89 4.71 -8.03
CA PRO A 66 -15.50 3.96 -6.92
C PRO A 66 -14.62 2.81 -6.44
N VAL A 67 -14.51 2.65 -5.11
CA VAL A 67 -13.81 1.53 -4.47
C VAL A 67 -14.80 0.77 -3.59
N GLU A 68 -15.16 -0.44 -3.99
CA GLU A 68 -16.01 -1.32 -3.20
C GLU A 68 -15.17 -2.07 -2.16
N ALA A 69 -15.18 -1.58 -0.91
CA ALA A 69 -14.43 -2.18 0.19
C ALA A 69 -15.32 -3.04 1.08
N VAL A 70 -14.90 -4.29 1.31
CA VAL A 70 -15.52 -5.22 2.26
C VAL A 70 -14.44 -5.72 3.21
N THR A 71 -14.71 -5.64 4.51
CA THR A 71 -13.80 -6.15 5.54
C THR A 71 -14.55 -7.13 6.44
N VAL A 72 -13.99 -8.32 6.63
CA VAL A 72 -14.48 -9.36 7.52
C VAL A 72 -13.51 -9.50 8.69
N GLY A 73 -14.01 -9.31 9.90
CA GLY A 73 -13.16 -9.22 11.10
C GLY A 73 -12.47 -7.87 11.24
N ASP A 74 -11.76 -7.68 12.34
CA ASP A 74 -10.95 -6.49 12.63
C ASP A 74 -9.82 -6.86 13.60
N GLY A 75 -8.82 -6.01 13.73
CA GLY A 75 -7.69 -6.16 14.64
C GLY A 75 -6.98 -4.85 14.88
N GLU A 76 -6.29 -4.75 16.01
CA GLU A 76 -5.42 -3.61 16.29
C GLU A 76 -4.26 -3.53 15.30
N LEU A 77 -3.93 -2.33 14.87
CA LEU A 77 -2.81 -2.12 13.95
C LEU A 77 -1.48 -2.32 14.67
N ASP A 78 -0.69 -3.22 14.14
CA ASP A 78 0.73 -3.35 14.42
C ASP A 78 1.57 -2.99 13.17
N ASP A 79 2.87 -3.15 13.29
CA ASP A 79 3.80 -2.83 12.19
C ASP A 79 3.60 -3.73 10.97
N ASP A 80 3.14 -4.98 11.15
CA ASP A 80 2.94 -5.93 10.07
C ASP A 80 1.65 -5.63 9.31
N LEU A 81 0.56 -5.31 10.03
CA LEU A 81 -0.70 -4.86 9.44
C LEU A 81 -0.56 -3.49 8.79
N ASN A 82 0.25 -2.59 9.34
CA ASN A 82 0.59 -1.32 8.69
C ASN A 82 1.33 -1.54 7.36
N ALA A 83 2.26 -2.50 7.30
CA ALA A 83 2.94 -2.86 6.05
C ALA A 83 1.97 -3.46 5.01
N LEU A 84 1.03 -4.30 5.46
CA LEU A 84 -0.03 -4.86 4.62
C LEU A 84 -0.94 -3.77 4.04
N LEU A 85 -1.40 -2.81 4.88
CA LEU A 85 -2.21 -1.67 4.43
C LEU A 85 -1.44 -0.76 3.45
N ALA A 86 -0.14 -0.54 3.68
CA ALA A 86 0.68 0.25 2.76
C ALA A 86 0.80 -0.43 1.38
N ALA A 87 0.97 -1.76 1.35
CA ALA A 87 0.99 -2.55 0.13
C ALA A 87 -0.37 -2.52 -0.59
N ALA A 88 -1.47 -2.66 0.15
CA ALA A 88 -2.83 -2.57 -0.37
C ALA A 88 -3.15 -1.20 -0.96
N ARG A 89 -2.77 -0.13 -0.26
CA ARG A 89 -2.90 1.25 -0.77
C ARG A 89 -2.18 1.42 -2.09
N GLU A 90 -0.96 0.94 -2.20
CA GLU A 90 -0.16 1.03 -3.42
C GLU A 90 -0.81 0.25 -4.57
N ALA A 91 -1.30 -0.98 -4.32
CA ALA A 91 -2.02 -1.78 -5.31
C ALA A 91 -3.30 -1.09 -5.77
N THR A 92 -4.10 -0.51 -4.85
CA THR A 92 -5.35 0.20 -5.16
C THR A 92 -5.07 1.47 -5.97
N VAL A 93 -4.04 2.23 -5.62
CA VAL A 93 -3.60 3.41 -6.38
C VAL A 93 -3.14 3.04 -7.79
N ASN A 94 -2.46 1.90 -7.95
CA ASN A 94 -2.04 1.41 -9.26
C ASN A 94 -3.24 1.00 -10.12
N ALA A 95 -4.22 0.32 -9.54
CA ALA A 95 -5.47 0.01 -10.20
C ALA A 95 -6.18 1.30 -10.66
N ALA A 96 -6.33 2.30 -9.79
CA ALA A 96 -6.95 3.58 -10.11
C ALA A 96 -6.26 4.34 -11.26
N LYS A 97 -4.92 4.28 -11.31
CA LYS A 97 -4.14 5.00 -12.32
C LYS A 97 -4.08 4.30 -13.67
N TRP A 98 -4.04 2.97 -13.68
CA TRP A 98 -3.57 2.25 -14.85
C TRP A 98 -4.56 1.23 -15.39
N SER A 99 -5.56 0.78 -14.63
CA SER A 99 -6.47 -0.28 -15.07
C SER A 99 -7.45 0.21 -16.15
N GLY A 100 -7.93 1.43 -16.02
CA GLY A 100 -9.07 1.93 -16.83
C GLY A 100 -10.39 1.23 -16.47
N ALA A 101 -10.46 0.63 -15.28
CA ALA A 101 -11.70 0.01 -14.77
C ALA A 101 -12.66 1.07 -14.23
N ASP A 102 -13.95 0.78 -14.25
CA ASP A 102 -14.99 1.65 -13.70
C ASP A 102 -15.13 1.54 -12.18
N VAL A 103 -14.63 0.44 -11.60
CA VAL A 103 -14.68 0.15 -10.17
C VAL A 103 -13.50 -0.70 -9.75
N ILE A 104 -13.01 -0.48 -8.52
CA ILE A 104 -11.98 -1.31 -7.88
C ILE A 104 -12.62 -2.03 -6.69
N SER A 105 -12.39 -3.33 -6.55
CA SER A 105 -12.83 -4.12 -5.41
C SER A 105 -11.68 -4.31 -4.43
N LEU A 106 -11.93 -4.06 -3.14
CA LEU A 106 -11.02 -4.23 -2.03
C LEU A 106 -11.66 -5.17 -1.00
N PHE A 107 -11.17 -6.39 -0.90
CA PHE A 107 -11.65 -7.37 0.08
C PHE A 107 -10.56 -7.64 1.11
N ALA A 108 -10.91 -7.56 2.39
CA ALA A 108 -10.00 -7.80 3.49
C ALA A 108 -10.63 -8.77 4.49
N GLU A 109 -9.83 -9.70 5.00
CA GLU A 109 -10.25 -10.71 5.96
C GLU A 109 -9.20 -10.88 7.06
N VAL A 110 -9.66 -10.84 8.31
CA VAL A 110 -8.84 -11.03 9.50
C VAL A 110 -9.20 -12.36 10.12
N GLU A 111 -8.31 -13.34 10.00
CA GLU A 111 -8.41 -14.65 10.61
C GLU A 111 -7.40 -14.80 11.77
N PRO A 112 -7.57 -15.76 12.69
CA PRO A 112 -6.67 -15.92 13.83
C PRO A 112 -5.19 -16.17 13.49
N ALA A 113 -4.92 -16.77 12.32
CA ALA A 113 -3.57 -17.15 11.89
C ALA A 113 -3.01 -16.26 10.79
N GLU A 114 -3.87 -15.54 10.07
CA GLU A 114 -3.49 -14.79 8.86
C GLU A 114 -4.44 -13.62 8.64
N VAL A 115 -3.91 -12.51 8.14
CA VAL A 115 -4.71 -11.41 7.60
C VAL A 115 -4.46 -11.34 6.10
N SER A 116 -5.53 -11.39 5.32
CA SER A 116 -5.48 -11.31 3.87
C SER A 116 -6.15 -10.05 3.33
N LEU A 117 -5.67 -9.56 2.20
CA LEU A 117 -6.25 -8.44 1.49
C LEU A 117 -6.12 -8.66 -0.02
N VAL A 118 -7.23 -8.49 -0.73
CA VAL A 118 -7.31 -8.65 -2.18
C VAL A 118 -7.74 -7.33 -2.80
N VAL A 119 -6.93 -6.81 -3.72
CA VAL A 119 -7.27 -5.70 -4.60
C VAL A 119 -7.55 -6.27 -5.98
N ARG A 120 -8.70 -5.95 -6.57
CA ARG A 120 -9.08 -6.42 -7.89
C ARG A 120 -9.66 -5.30 -8.72
N ASP A 121 -9.22 -5.18 -9.95
CA ASP A 121 -9.86 -4.42 -11.01
C ASP A 121 -10.26 -5.34 -12.18
N ARG A 122 -11.20 -4.86 -13.00
CA ARG A 122 -11.63 -5.50 -14.25
C ARG A 122 -11.25 -4.66 -15.47
N GLY A 123 -10.10 -3.99 -15.37
CA GLY A 123 -9.59 -3.13 -16.43
C GLY A 123 -8.82 -3.88 -17.51
N ARG A 124 -7.93 -3.17 -18.16
CA ARG A 124 -7.17 -3.69 -19.31
C ARG A 124 -6.15 -4.76 -18.97
N GLY A 125 -5.78 -4.95 -17.70
CA GLY A 125 -4.69 -5.82 -17.30
C GLY A 125 -3.37 -5.46 -17.98
N PHE A 126 -2.38 -6.34 -17.88
CA PHE A 126 -1.08 -6.19 -18.55
C PHE A 126 -0.37 -7.54 -18.70
N ASP A 127 0.63 -7.59 -19.57
CA ASP A 127 1.57 -8.72 -19.64
C ASP A 127 2.69 -8.53 -18.61
N PRO A 128 2.81 -9.39 -17.58
CA PRO A 128 3.87 -9.28 -16.57
C PRO A 128 5.28 -9.33 -17.16
N GLN A 129 5.47 -10.01 -18.31
CA GLN A 129 6.78 -10.13 -18.97
C GLN A 129 7.13 -8.87 -19.78
N ALA A 130 6.14 -8.05 -20.15
CA ALA A 130 6.32 -6.82 -20.91
C ALA A 130 6.47 -5.56 -20.03
N VAL A 131 6.46 -5.71 -18.69
CA VAL A 131 6.62 -4.56 -17.79
C VAL A 131 8.05 -4.06 -17.83
N PRO A 132 8.29 -2.79 -18.23
CA PRO A 132 9.62 -2.21 -18.24
C PRO A 132 10.29 -2.23 -16.87
N ALA A 133 11.62 -2.42 -16.83
CA ALA A 133 12.38 -2.53 -15.59
C ALA A 133 12.26 -1.30 -14.66
N ASP A 134 12.05 -0.11 -15.21
CA ASP A 134 11.79 1.12 -14.47
C ASP A 134 10.44 1.16 -13.74
N ARG A 135 9.50 0.30 -14.15
CA ARG A 135 8.19 0.10 -13.51
C ARG A 135 8.11 -1.13 -12.62
N GLN A 136 9.05 -2.06 -12.75
CA GLN A 136 9.17 -3.23 -11.86
C GLN A 136 9.54 -2.82 -10.43
N GLY A 137 10.28 -1.72 -10.24
CA GLY A 137 10.69 -1.22 -8.94
C GLY A 137 9.55 -0.98 -7.95
N LEU A 138 8.33 -0.70 -8.43
CA LEU A 138 7.16 -0.52 -7.59
C LEU A 138 6.62 -1.87 -7.06
N ALA A 139 6.55 -2.88 -7.94
CA ALA A 139 6.17 -4.24 -7.56
C ALA A 139 7.23 -4.87 -6.64
N GLU A 140 8.51 -4.62 -6.89
CA GLU A 140 9.63 -5.06 -6.05
C GLU A 140 9.61 -4.40 -4.67
N SER A 141 9.18 -3.12 -4.57
CA SER A 141 9.04 -2.39 -3.30
C SER A 141 7.98 -3.02 -2.39
N ILE A 142 6.80 -3.34 -2.94
CA ILE A 142 5.73 -4.05 -2.22
C ILE A 142 6.21 -5.43 -1.81
N HIS A 143 6.72 -6.20 -2.77
CA HIS A 143 7.17 -7.57 -2.56
C HIS A 143 8.29 -7.65 -1.50
N GLY A 144 9.32 -6.80 -1.62
CA GLY A 144 10.43 -6.77 -0.68
C GLY A 144 10.03 -6.36 0.74
N ARG A 145 9.05 -5.47 0.88
CA ARG A 145 8.54 -5.02 2.18
C ARG A 145 7.72 -6.11 2.86
N MET A 146 6.81 -6.75 2.12
CA MET A 146 5.98 -7.83 2.61
C MET A 146 6.82 -9.05 2.99
N THR A 147 7.71 -9.50 2.09
CA THR A 147 8.55 -10.69 2.32
C THR A 147 9.47 -10.55 3.55
N ARG A 148 10.03 -9.36 3.79
CA ARG A 148 10.85 -9.13 4.99
C ARG A 148 10.10 -9.29 6.31
N ARG A 149 8.76 -9.20 6.27
CA ARG A 149 7.87 -9.38 7.42
C ARG A 149 7.14 -10.72 7.42
N GLY A 150 7.57 -11.65 6.55
CA GLY A 150 6.96 -12.97 6.42
C GLY A 150 5.65 -13.00 5.64
N GLY A 151 5.22 -11.87 5.08
CA GLY A 151 4.04 -11.77 4.24
C GLY A 151 4.29 -12.23 2.81
N THR A 152 3.22 -12.47 2.07
CA THR A 152 3.24 -12.87 0.66
C THR A 152 2.49 -11.89 -0.23
N VAL A 153 2.90 -11.81 -1.49
CA VAL A 153 2.24 -11.02 -2.53
C VAL A 153 2.11 -11.87 -3.77
N THR A 154 0.91 -11.96 -4.31
CA THR A 154 0.64 -12.63 -5.58
C THR A 154 -0.09 -11.68 -6.52
N VAL A 155 0.41 -11.54 -7.74
CA VAL A 155 -0.22 -10.74 -8.80
C VAL A 155 -0.68 -11.68 -9.92
N SER A 156 -1.97 -11.62 -10.22
CA SER A 156 -2.57 -12.34 -11.35
C SER A 156 -3.16 -11.31 -12.31
N THR A 157 -2.66 -11.29 -13.55
CA THR A 157 -3.09 -10.33 -14.58
C THR A 157 -2.82 -10.91 -15.96
N ALA A 158 -3.66 -10.54 -16.92
CA ALA A 158 -3.41 -10.77 -18.35
C ALA A 158 -4.06 -9.62 -19.15
N PRO A 159 -3.59 -9.35 -20.37
CA PRO A 159 -4.20 -8.33 -21.23
C PRO A 159 -5.70 -8.58 -21.44
N GLY A 160 -6.54 -7.60 -21.08
CA GLY A 160 -8.00 -7.67 -21.16
C GLY A 160 -8.71 -8.36 -19.98
N GLU A 161 -7.98 -8.92 -19.00
CA GLU A 161 -8.58 -9.67 -17.88
C GLU A 161 -8.57 -8.90 -16.55
N GLY A 162 -8.02 -7.67 -16.54
CA GLY A 162 -7.83 -6.88 -15.33
C GLY A 162 -6.65 -7.38 -14.50
N THR A 163 -6.61 -6.93 -13.24
CA THR A 163 -5.53 -7.31 -12.31
C THR A 163 -6.13 -7.70 -10.95
N LYS A 164 -5.58 -8.76 -10.37
CA LYS A 164 -5.83 -9.18 -9.00
C LYS A 164 -4.51 -9.24 -8.23
N VAL A 165 -4.40 -8.44 -7.17
CA VAL A 165 -3.28 -8.47 -6.22
C VAL A 165 -3.78 -9.09 -4.93
N THR A 166 -3.18 -10.19 -4.51
CA THR A 166 -3.45 -10.86 -3.24
C THR A 166 -2.28 -10.64 -2.31
N LEU A 167 -2.55 -10.10 -1.15
CA LEU A 167 -1.61 -9.81 -0.08
C LEU A 167 -1.98 -10.65 1.13
N SER A 168 -1.01 -11.24 1.81
CA SER A 168 -1.24 -12.04 3.00
C SER A 168 -0.13 -11.79 4.03
N MET A 169 -0.51 -11.73 5.29
CA MET A 169 0.38 -11.49 6.41
C MET A 169 0.05 -12.49 7.53
N PRO A 170 0.99 -13.35 7.97
CA PRO A 170 0.75 -14.23 9.08
C PRO A 170 0.60 -13.40 10.37
N VAL A 171 -0.39 -13.74 11.18
CA VAL A 171 -0.53 -13.18 12.52
C VAL A 171 0.48 -13.85 13.43
N THR A 172 1.57 -13.15 13.73
CA THR A 172 2.53 -13.63 14.72
C THR A 172 1.92 -13.38 16.09
N ALA A 173 1.38 -14.45 16.73
CA ALA A 173 0.91 -14.35 18.09
C ALA A 173 2.04 -13.78 18.96
N LYS A 174 1.91 -12.54 19.43
CA LYS A 174 2.80 -12.02 20.47
C LYS A 174 2.74 -13.00 21.65
N PRO A 175 3.87 -13.56 22.14
CA PRO A 175 3.83 -14.41 23.30
C PRO A 175 3.23 -13.58 24.44
N VAL A 176 2.06 -14.00 24.91
CA VAL A 176 1.48 -13.49 26.17
C VAL A 176 2.52 -13.78 27.22
N LEU A 177 3.20 -12.75 27.71
CA LEU A 177 4.12 -12.87 28.84
C LEU A 177 3.28 -13.40 30.00
N ALA A 178 3.41 -14.69 30.29
CA ALA A 178 2.75 -15.32 31.43
C ALA A 178 3.05 -14.49 32.67
N ALA A 179 2.02 -13.97 33.31
CA ALA A 179 2.11 -13.30 34.57
C ALA A 179 2.92 -14.22 35.52
N ARG A 180 4.04 -13.74 35.99
CA ARG A 180 4.81 -14.41 37.05
C ARG A 180 3.90 -14.41 38.27
N ASP A 181 3.37 -15.57 38.59
CA ASP A 181 2.81 -15.84 39.92
C ASP A 181 3.94 -15.58 40.94
N THR A 182 3.79 -14.50 41.68
CA THR A 182 4.60 -14.24 42.88
C THR A 182 3.83 -14.88 44.04
N THR A 183 4.33 -16.02 44.47
CA THR A 183 3.99 -16.62 45.78
C THR A 183 4.93 -16.06 46.82
#